data_217c5a11fa582fc66e42991145c7a6e1
#
_entry.id   217c5a11fa582fc66e42991145c7a6e1
#
_cell.length_a   1.000
_cell.length_b   1.000
_cell.length_c   1.000
_cell.angle_alpha   90.00
_cell.angle_beta   90.00
_cell.angle_gamma   90.00
#
_symmetry.space_group_name_H-M   'P 1'
#
loop_
_entity.id
_entity.type
_entity.pdbx_description
1 polymer ?
#
loop_
_entity_poly.entity_id
_entity_poly.type
_entity_poly.pdbx_seq_one_letter_code
_entity_poly.pdbx_strand_id
1 'polypeptide(L)'
;MTLEQALAMVEAVIAQAPGPVSVFVADEHGELVAAATMDGAAPDTRLNAQRKAYTAARSDARSTAELAHKVRDNPAELASFDPSFTFFKGGVAAFDGELRVGAVGVSGLPGEEDDALARRALAQAGLSADQ
;
A
#
# COMPACT_ATOMS: atom_id res chain seq x y z
N MET A 1 -1.30 -13.58 -3.41
CA MET A 1 -1.13 -13.17 -1.98
C MET A 1 -1.74 -14.22 -1.07
N THR A 2 -0.96 -14.83 -0.20
CA THR A 2 -1.51 -15.76 0.80
C THR A 2 -1.89 -15.00 2.06
N LEU A 3 -2.80 -15.54 2.85
CA LEU A 3 -3.16 -14.97 4.14
C LEU A 3 -1.95 -14.94 5.07
N GLU A 4 -1.12 -15.98 5.04
CA GLU A 4 0.11 -16.02 5.84
C GLU A 4 1.05 -14.86 5.51
N GLN A 5 1.28 -14.58 4.23
CA GLN A 5 2.07 -13.45 3.78
C GLN A 5 1.45 -12.12 4.23
N ALA A 6 0.15 -11.98 4.07
CA ALA A 6 -0.56 -10.76 4.45
C ALA A 6 -0.48 -10.50 5.96
N LEU A 7 -0.67 -11.53 6.78
CA LEU A 7 -0.55 -11.40 8.24
C LEU A 7 0.88 -11.05 8.65
N ALA A 8 1.88 -11.63 8.00
CA ALA A 8 3.28 -11.29 8.26
C ALA A 8 3.56 -9.81 7.97
N MET A 9 2.99 -9.27 6.89
CA MET A 9 3.13 -7.85 6.56
C MET A 9 2.44 -6.96 7.60
N VAL A 10 1.24 -7.29 8.01
CA VAL A 10 0.51 -6.53 9.04
C VAL A 10 1.32 -6.50 10.34
N GLU A 11 1.82 -7.65 10.78
CA GLU A 11 2.63 -7.75 11.99
C GLU A 11 3.93 -6.96 11.89
N ALA A 12 4.60 -7.01 10.73
CA ALA A 12 5.83 -6.28 10.49
C ALA A 12 5.62 -4.76 10.58
N VAL A 13 4.53 -4.26 9.98
CA VAL A 13 4.18 -2.84 10.04
C VAL A 13 3.95 -2.42 11.50
N ILE A 14 3.13 -3.17 12.23
CA ILE A 14 2.81 -2.85 13.62
C ILE A 14 4.08 -2.83 14.49
N ALA A 15 4.97 -3.81 14.29
CA ALA A 15 6.19 -3.93 15.09
C ALA A 15 7.19 -2.81 14.81
N GLN A 16 7.22 -2.27 13.59
CA GLN A 16 8.25 -1.31 13.16
C GLN A 16 7.77 0.13 13.11
N ALA A 17 6.47 0.37 13.17
CA ALA A 17 5.92 1.73 13.07
C ALA A 17 6.36 2.57 14.29
N PRO A 18 6.94 3.77 14.05
CA PRO A 18 7.34 4.66 15.14
C PRO A 18 6.16 5.37 15.81
N GLY A 19 4.97 5.27 15.24
CA GLY A 19 3.72 5.84 15.76
C GLY A 19 2.54 5.06 15.21
N PRO A 20 1.32 5.38 15.65
CA PRO A 20 0.15 4.60 15.25
C PRO A 20 -0.19 4.77 13.78
N VAL A 21 -0.41 3.66 13.09
CA VAL A 21 -0.78 3.62 11.67
C VAL A 21 -1.92 2.65 11.44
N SER A 22 -2.54 2.76 10.26
CA SER A 22 -3.35 1.70 9.67
C SER A 22 -2.55 1.02 8.57
N VAL A 23 -2.72 -0.29 8.42
CA VAL A 23 -2.12 -1.10 7.36
C VAL A 23 -3.21 -1.94 6.69
N PHE A 24 -3.15 -2.02 5.37
CA PHE A 24 -4.13 -2.78 4.57
C PHE A 24 -3.36 -3.60 3.53
N VAL A 25 -3.59 -4.91 3.50
CA VAL A 25 -2.99 -5.80 2.50
C VAL A 25 -4.09 -6.31 1.59
N ALA A 26 -3.90 -6.07 0.29
CA ALA A 26 -4.84 -6.45 -0.76
C ALA A 26 -4.25 -7.53 -1.67
N ASP A 27 -5.15 -8.31 -2.30
CA ASP A 27 -4.78 -9.21 -3.38
C ASP A 27 -4.62 -8.43 -4.71
N GLU A 28 -4.40 -9.15 -5.81
CA GLU A 28 -4.19 -8.53 -7.14
C GLU A 28 -5.43 -7.82 -7.68
N HIS A 29 -6.60 -8.04 -7.08
CA HIS A 29 -7.83 -7.34 -7.44
C HIS A 29 -8.09 -6.12 -6.56
N GLY A 30 -7.23 -5.86 -5.60
CA GLY A 30 -7.40 -4.77 -4.65
C GLY A 30 -8.31 -5.12 -3.47
N GLU A 31 -8.69 -6.39 -3.33
CA GLU A 31 -9.57 -6.84 -2.26
C GLU A 31 -8.82 -7.16 -0.98
N LEU A 32 -9.50 -6.99 0.15
CA LEU A 32 -8.92 -7.21 1.48
C LEU A 32 -8.44 -8.66 1.66
N VAL A 33 -7.20 -8.83 2.11
CA VAL A 33 -6.69 -10.09 2.64
C VAL A 33 -6.50 -9.98 4.15
N ALA A 34 -5.80 -8.94 4.63
CA ALA A 34 -5.62 -8.66 6.05
C ALA A 34 -5.42 -7.17 6.27
N ALA A 35 -5.87 -6.66 7.42
CA ALA A 35 -5.73 -5.26 7.76
C ALA A 35 -5.75 -5.07 9.27
N ALA A 36 -5.19 -3.96 9.73
CA ALA A 36 -5.26 -3.55 11.13
C ALA A 36 -5.13 -2.04 11.25
N THR A 37 -5.79 -1.50 12.26
CA THR A 37 -5.65 -0.11 12.68
C THR A 37 -5.12 -0.10 14.09
N MET A 38 -3.95 0.51 14.30
CA MET A 38 -3.35 0.59 15.62
C MET A 38 -4.14 1.56 16.51
N ASP A 39 -4.12 1.30 17.81
CA ASP A 39 -4.71 2.21 18.79
C ASP A 39 -4.10 3.60 18.63
N GLY A 40 -4.94 4.62 18.61
CA GLY A 40 -4.49 6.00 18.48
C GLY A 40 -4.25 6.48 17.05
N ALA A 41 -4.42 5.63 16.04
CA ALA A 41 -4.31 6.07 14.65
C ALA A 41 -5.42 7.07 14.32
N ALA A 42 -5.10 8.08 13.49
CA ALA A 42 -6.04 9.11 13.10
C ALA A 42 -7.24 8.52 12.33
N PRO A 43 -8.43 9.16 12.41
CA PRO A 43 -9.65 8.59 11.82
C PRO A 43 -9.61 8.31 10.31
N ASP A 44 -8.82 9.08 9.56
CA ASP A 44 -8.73 8.93 8.09
C ASP A 44 -7.75 7.84 7.65
N THR A 45 -6.93 7.31 8.57
CA THR A 45 -5.83 6.42 8.19
C THR A 45 -6.32 5.08 7.62
N ARG A 46 -7.39 4.53 8.18
CA ARG A 46 -7.92 3.23 7.73
C ARG A 46 -8.34 3.28 6.25
N LEU A 47 -9.11 4.28 5.87
CA LEU A 47 -9.57 4.41 4.48
C LEU A 47 -8.42 4.77 3.56
N ASN A 48 -7.50 5.62 4.01
CA ASN A 48 -6.32 5.98 3.22
C ASN A 48 -5.43 4.75 2.98
N ALA A 49 -5.19 3.91 3.99
CA ALA A 49 -4.42 2.69 3.82
C ALA A 49 -5.08 1.75 2.80
N GLN A 50 -6.39 1.58 2.89
CA GLN A 50 -7.16 0.78 1.95
C GLN A 50 -7.02 1.30 0.52
N ARG A 51 -7.21 2.60 0.32
CA ARG A 51 -7.09 3.23 -1.01
C ARG A 51 -5.68 3.14 -1.56
N LYS A 52 -4.66 3.28 -0.72
CA LYS A 52 -3.28 3.12 -1.13
C LYS A 52 -3.01 1.70 -1.63
N ALA A 53 -3.45 0.68 -0.90
CA ALA A 53 -3.31 -0.71 -1.32
C ALA A 53 -4.09 -0.99 -2.60
N TYR A 54 -5.34 -0.56 -2.67
CA TYR A 54 -6.19 -0.70 -3.84
C TYR A 54 -5.55 -0.10 -5.09
N THR A 55 -5.02 1.12 -4.97
CA THR A 55 -4.36 1.82 -6.07
C THR A 55 -3.13 1.07 -6.55
N ALA A 56 -2.25 0.67 -5.62
CA ALA A 56 -1.02 -0.03 -5.97
C ALA A 56 -1.30 -1.42 -6.55
N ALA A 57 -2.35 -2.11 -6.09
CA ALA A 57 -2.71 -3.42 -6.61
C ALA A 57 -3.24 -3.36 -8.05
N ARG A 58 -4.03 -2.35 -8.37
CA ARG A 58 -4.81 -2.29 -9.61
C ARG A 58 -4.24 -1.38 -10.69
N SER A 59 -3.34 -0.46 -10.35
CA SER A 59 -2.68 0.39 -11.33
C SER A 59 -1.50 -0.33 -11.98
N ASP A 60 -0.99 0.23 -13.06
CA ASP A 60 0.23 -0.26 -13.68
C ASP A 60 1.50 0.25 -12.98
N ALA A 61 1.35 1.19 -12.05
CA ALA A 61 2.47 1.70 -11.26
C ALA A 61 2.84 0.71 -10.16
N ARG A 62 4.09 0.76 -9.71
CA ARG A 62 4.58 -0.11 -8.63
C ARG A 62 4.28 0.45 -7.26
N SER A 63 3.95 1.72 -7.18
CA SER A 63 3.60 2.38 -5.94
C SER A 63 2.70 3.58 -6.20
N THR A 64 2.00 4.03 -5.16
CA THR A 64 1.21 5.26 -5.24
C THR A 64 2.09 6.48 -5.46
N ALA A 65 3.34 6.47 -4.96
CA ALA A 65 4.30 7.53 -5.22
C ALA A 65 4.66 7.63 -6.71
N GLU A 66 4.89 6.48 -7.36
CA GLU A 66 5.16 6.43 -8.80
C GLU A 66 3.97 6.92 -9.61
N LEU A 67 2.75 6.50 -9.23
CA LEU A 67 1.54 6.95 -9.91
C LEU A 67 1.34 8.46 -9.77
N ALA A 68 1.56 9.01 -8.57
CA ALA A 68 1.47 10.44 -8.33
C ALA A 68 2.44 11.23 -9.22
N HIS A 69 3.64 10.68 -9.43
CA HIS A 69 4.63 11.30 -10.29
C HIS A 69 4.17 11.32 -11.77
N LYS A 70 3.61 10.21 -12.24
CA LYS A 70 3.05 10.12 -13.60
C LYS A 70 1.91 11.13 -13.81
N VAL A 71 1.02 11.23 -12.83
CA VAL A 71 -0.15 12.12 -12.90
C VAL A 71 0.27 13.59 -12.91
N ARG A 72 1.33 13.95 -12.21
CA ARG A 72 1.86 15.31 -12.19
C ARG A 72 2.22 15.77 -13.59
N ASP A 73 2.78 14.87 -14.40
CA ASP A 73 3.16 15.17 -15.78
C ASP A 73 1.97 15.15 -16.76
N ASN A 74 0.85 14.55 -16.34
CA ASN A 74 -0.34 14.38 -17.18
C ASN A 74 -1.63 14.70 -16.41
N PRO A 75 -1.80 15.94 -15.93
CA PRO A 75 -2.93 16.28 -15.04
C PRO A 75 -4.30 16.12 -15.71
N ALA A 76 -4.36 16.19 -17.03
CA ALA A 76 -5.63 16.02 -17.78
C ALA A 76 -6.18 14.59 -17.63
N GLU A 77 -5.36 13.61 -17.28
CA GLU A 77 -5.77 12.22 -17.14
C GLU A 77 -6.37 11.90 -15.78
N LEU A 78 -6.27 12.83 -14.81
CA LEU A 78 -6.75 12.61 -13.44
C LEU A 78 -8.22 12.15 -13.39
N ALA A 79 -9.07 12.74 -14.21
CA ALA A 79 -10.49 12.41 -14.22
C ALA A 79 -10.79 11.02 -14.78
N SER A 80 -9.81 10.39 -15.44
CA SER A 80 -9.96 9.06 -16.05
C SER A 80 -9.63 7.92 -15.11
N PHE A 81 -9.02 8.22 -13.94
CA PHE A 81 -8.69 7.20 -12.97
C PHE A 81 -9.91 6.78 -12.16
N ASP A 82 -9.82 5.57 -11.63
CA ASP A 82 -10.81 5.03 -10.69
C ASP A 82 -10.97 6.03 -9.53
N PRO A 83 -12.21 6.41 -9.16
CA PRO A 83 -12.44 7.35 -8.05
C PRO A 83 -11.90 6.89 -6.71
N SER A 84 -11.67 5.57 -6.54
CA SER A 84 -11.08 5.02 -5.32
C SER A 84 -9.56 5.06 -5.30
N PHE A 85 -8.92 5.50 -6.38
CA PHE A 85 -7.48 5.67 -6.41
C PHE A 85 -7.06 6.85 -5.55
N THR A 86 -5.87 6.74 -4.98
CA THR A 86 -5.22 7.82 -4.24
C THR A 86 -3.79 8.01 -4.74
N PHE A 87 -3.29 9.23 -4.60
CA PHE A 87 -1.93 9.59 -5.02
C PHE A 87 -1.02 9.90 -3.83
N PHE A 88 -1.50 9.66 -2.61
CA PHE A 88 -0.66 9.76 -1.41
C PHE A 88 0.33 8.60 -1.36
N LYS A 89 1.57 8.90 -0.97
CA LYS A 89 2.61 7.88 -0.80
C LYS A 89 2.25 6.91 0.30
N GLY A 90 2.66 5.66 0.16
CA GLY A 90 2.47 4.63 1.17
C GLY A 90 1.78 3.36 0.67
N GLY A 91 1.40 3.30 -0.60
CA GLY A 91 0.91 2.09 -1.24
C GLY A 91 1.99 1.50 -2.12
N VAL A 92 2.31 0.21 -1.94
CA VAL A 92 3.38 -0.46 -2.68
C VAL A 92 2.88 -1.80 -3.20
N ALA A 93 3.03 -2.02 -4.51
CA ALA A 93 2.65 -3.29 -5.13
C ALA A 93 3.58 -4.41 -4.67
N ALA A 94 3.01 -5.59 -4.53
CA ALA A 94 3.70 -6.79 -4.10
C ALA A 94 3.89 -7.74 -5.29
N PHE A 95 5.12 -8.21 -5.48
CA PHE A 95 5.48 -9.14 -6.53
C PHE A 95 6.08 -10.41 -5.95
N ASP A 96 5.71 -11.54 -6.53
CA ASP A 96 6.35 -12.84 -6.31
C ASP A 96 7.05 -13.17 -7.63
N GLY A 97 8.37 -12.91 -7.68
CA GLY A 97 9.07 -12.90 -8.94
C GLY A 97 8.54 -11.80 -9.85
N GLU A 98 8.06 -12.16 -11.02
CA GLU A 98 7.49 -11.22 -11.99
C GLU A 98 5.98 -11.06 -11.85
N LEU A 99 5.36 -11.88 -11.00
CA LEU A 99 3.91 -11.90 -10.84
C LEU A 99 3.46 -10.89 -9.78
N ARG A 100 2.61 -9.95 -10.16
CA ARG A 100 1.95 -9.04 -9.22
C ARG A 100 0.91 -9.84 -8.43
N VAL A 101 1.06 -9.92 -7.12
CA VAL A 101 0.17 -10.71 -6.26
C VAL A 101 -0.70 -9.87 -5.35
N GLY A 102 -0.50 -8.58 -5.32
CA GLY A 102 -1.30 -7.68 -4.50
C GLY A 102 -0.56 -6.39 -4.17
N ALA A 103 -0.86 -5.85 -3.01
CA ALA A 103 -0.23 -4.61 -2.55
C ALA A 103 -0.42 -4.45 -1.04
N VAL A 104 0.39 -3.56 -0.46
CA VAL A 104 0.24 -3.12 0.92
C VAL A 104 0.13 -1.60 0.97
N GLY A 105 -0.78 -1.10 1.79
CA GLY A 105 -0.95 0.33 2.03
C GLY A 105 -0.76 0.64 3.51
N VAL A 106 0.00 1.69 3.81
CA VAL A 106 0.25 2.19 5.16
C VAL A 106 -0.12 3.66 5.22
N SER A 107 -0.80 4.07 6.28
CA SER A 107 -1.20 5.46 6.48
C SER A 107 -1.10 5.84 7.95
N GLY A 108 -0.61 7.06 8.23
CA GLY A 108 -0.51 7.61 9.58
C GLY A 108 0.79 8.36 9.87
N LEU A 109 1.79 8.23 9.01
CA LEU A 109 3.09 8.88 9.12
C LEU A 109 3.29 9.81 7.91
N PRO A 110 4.38 10.61 7.87
CA PRO A 110 4.74 11.29 6.62
C PRO A 110 4.85 10.29 5.47
N GLY A 111 4.48 10.71 4.27
CA GLY A 111 4.34 9.80 3.12
C GLY A 111 5.57 8.94 2.83
N GLU A 112 6.78 9.50 2.92
CA GLU A 112 8.00 8.74 2.72
C GLU A 112 8.20 7.64 3.76
N GLU A 113 7.77 7.89 5.00
CA GLU A 113 7.86 6.89 6.07
C GLU A 113 6.83 5.79 5.90
N ASP A 114 5.61 6.14 5.49
CA ASP A 114 4.58 5.15 5.15
C ASP A 114 5.07 4.23 4.02
N ASP A 115 5.66 4.81 2.98
CA ASP A 115 6.21 4.07 1.83
C ASP A 115 7.35 3.12 2.25
N ALA A 116 8.29 3.63 3.05
CA ALA A 116 9.42 2.82 3.53
C ALA A 116 8.95 1.66 4.39
N LEU A 117 7.96 1.89 5.25
CA LEU A 117 7.40 0.87 6.12
C LEU A 117 6.70 -0.23 5.31
N ALA A 118 5.96 0.16 4.27
CA ALA A 118 5.32 -0.77 3.35
C ALA A 118 6.36 -1.66 2.65
N ARG A 119 7.45 -1.08 2.16
CA ARG A 119 8.52 -1.83 1.48
C ARG A 119 9.21 -2.82 2.40
N ARG A 120 9.49 -2.43 3.64
CA ARG A 120 10.08 -3.35 4.62
C ARG A 120 9.14 -4.53 4.94
N ALA A 121 7.83 -4.26 5.01
CA ALA A 121 6.85 -5.31 5.26
C ALA A 121 6.84 -6.35 4.12
N LEU A 122 6.92 -5.90 2.86
CA LEU A 122 7.01 -6.81 1.73
C LEU A 122 8.22 -7.74 1.84
N ALA A 123 9.38 -7.18 2.14
CA ALA A 123 10.61 -7.97 2.28
C ALA A 123 10.48 -9.03 3.36
N GLN A 124 9.84 -8.71 4.47
CA GLN A 124 9.61 -9.66 5.57
C GLN A 124 8.68 -10.80 5.19
N ALA A 125 7.78 -10.57 4.25
CA ALA A 125 6.89 -11.62 3.75
C ALA A 125 7.50 -12.41 2.59
N GLY A 126 8.75 -12.15 2.22
CA GLY A 126 9.41 -12.80 1.09
C GLY A 126 8.95 -12.31 -0.27
N LEU A 127 8.36 -11.12 -0.33
CA LEU A 127 7.88 -10.50 -1.55
C LEU A 127 8.77 -9.33 -1.95
N SER A 128 8.57 -8.82 -3.16
CA SER A 128 9.36 -7.72 -3.70
C SER A 128 8.45 -6.57 -4.13
N ALA A 129 8.96 -5.34 -4.03
CA ALA A 129 8.32 -4.15 -4.60
C ALA A 129 8.66 -3.98 -6.09
N ASP A 130 9.61 -4.75 -6.59
CA ASP A 130 10.08 -4.70 -7.97
C ASP A 130 9.92 -6.07 -8.64
N GLN A 131 9.66 -6.03 -9.91
CA GLN A 131 9.61 -7.23 -10.75
C GLN A 131 10.99 -7.85 -10.93
#